data_ad864cf2e59b8f6944ce2ba216116f8d
#
_entry.id   ad864cf2e59b8f6944ce2ba216116f8d
#
_cell.length_a   1.000
_cell.length_b   1.000
_cell.length_c   1.000
_cell.angle_alpha   90.00
_cell.angle_beta   90.00
_cell.angle_gamma   90.00
#
_symmetry.space_group_name_H-M   'P 1'
#
loop_
_entity.id
_entity.type
_entity.pdbx_description
1 polymer ?
#
loop_
_entity_poly.entity_id
_entity_poly.type
_entity_poly.pdbx_seq_one_letter_code
_entity_poly.pdbx_strand_id
1 'polypeptide(L)'
;EELAGKDATFKIKLHEVQYKELPELDDDFAKDVSEYDTLDELKDSIRKGIETNHEKQADQKVENDLIDQVVGGMKAEIPDAMIESRIEELVQDFQYRISQQGLKLEQYLQYMGMTMEQFKEQFREQADKQVKMRLAMEAIVAKESIEATEEEFEAEIKRIADAYQMEADKVKSLVDAAAVKKDLAVNKAIDFVKSKANIVAGAAEEKKPAKKTTRKTTKKAAAKKDEEP
;
A
#
# COMPACT_ATOMS: atom_id res chain seq x y z
N GLU A 1 43.25 12.08 -1.43
CA GLU A 1 44.05 13.34 -1.53
C GLU A 1 45.40 13.14 -2.19
N GLU A 2 46.13 12.00 -1.97
CA GLU A 2 47.46 11.77 -2.54
C GLU A 2 47.55 11.66 -4.08
N LEU A 3 46.42 11.34 -4.74
CA LEU A 3 46.33 11.20 -6.20
C LEU A 3 45.58 12.35 -6.89
N ALA A 4 45.07 13.32 -6.12
CA ALA A 4 44.36 14.45 -6.68
C ALA A 4 45.27 15.32 -7.56
N GLY A 5 44.85 15.50 -8.84
CA GLY A 5 45.59 16.29 -9.81
C GLY A 5 46.78 15.61 -10.50
N LYS A 6 46.99 14.29 -10.28
CA LYS A 6 48.00 13.51 -10.97
C LYS A 6 47.39 12.70 -12.11
N ASP A 7 48.09 12.59 -13.23
CA ASP A 7 47.72 11.72 -14.33
C ASP A 7 47.84 10.25 -13.92
N ALA A 8 46.76 9.50 -14.01
CA ALA A 8 46.75 8.08 -13.69
C ALA A 8 46.41 7.25 -14.95
N THR A 9 47.21 6.23 -15.23
CA THR A 9 47.00 5.32 -16.34
C THR A 9 46.54 3.96 -15.79
N PHE A 10 45.31 3.56 -16.18
CA PHE A 10 44.76 2.25 -15.81
C PHE A 10 44.90 1.28 -16.97
N LYS A 11 45.60 0.14 -16.75
CA LYS A 11 45.64 -0.98 -17.69
C LYS A 11 44.54 -1.96 -17.31
N ILE A 12 43.50 -1.99 -18.10
CA ILE A 12 42.35 -2.88 -17.89
C ILE A 12 42.45 -4.04 -18.88
N LYS A 13 42.41 -5.26 -18.35
CA LYS A 13 42.28 -6.48 -19.16
C LYS A 13 40.86 -6.99 -19.03
N LEU A 14 40.08 -6.86 -20.10
CA LEU A 14 38.73 -7.40 -20.19
C LEU A 14 38.86 -8.93 -20.34
N HIS A 15 38.32 -9.69 -19.37
CA HIS A 15 38.40 -11.15 -19.38
C HIS A 15 37.19 -11.78 -20.07
N GLU A 16 35.99 -11.19 -19.84
CA GLU A 16 34.74 -11.74 -20.33
C GLU A 16 33.71 -10.60 -20.50
N VAL A 17 32.89 -10.69 -21.54
CA VAL A 17 31.74 -9.83 -21.73
C VAL A 17 30.52 -10.74 -21.73
N GLN A 18 29.65 -10.56 -20.72
CA GLN A 18 28.38 -11.28 -20.65
C GLN A 18 27.24 -10.32 -20.97
N TYR A 19 26.32 -10.74 -21.80
CA TYR A 19 25.07 -10.03 -22.03
C TYR A 19 23.89 -10.96 -21.79
N LYS A 20 22.80 -10.36 -21.34
CA LYS A 20 21.59 -11.09 -21.03
C LYS A 20 20.80 -11.31 -22.32
N GLU A 21 20.70 -12.55 -22.74
CA GLU A 21 19.82 -12.98 -23.81
C GLU A 21 18.48 -13.43 -23.19
N LEU A 22 17.37 -12.92 -23.70
CA LEU A 22 16.04 -13.28 -23.23
C LEU A 22 15.52 -14.43 -24.10
N PRO A 23 14.84 -15.43 -23.49
CA PRO A 23 14.20 -16.50 -24.26
C PRO A 23 13.10 -15.95 -25.17
N GLU A 24 12.78 -16.69 -26.21
CA GLU A 24 11.61 -16.39 -27.05
C GLU A 24 10.32 -16.57 -26.23
N LEU A 25 9.32 -15.74 -26.56
CA LEU A 25 8.01 -15.80 -25.89
C LEU A 25 7.11 -16.78 -26.65
N ASP A 26 7.22 -18.04 -26.27
CA ASP A 26 6.48 -19.16 -26.86
C ASP A 26 5.83 -20.04 -25.75
N ASP A 27 5.26 -21.17 -26.14
CA ASP A 27 4.61 -22.09 -25.23
C ASP A 27 5.63 -22.81 -24.32
N ASP A 28 6.86 -23.01 -24.78
CA ASP A 28 7.90 -23.60 -23.94
C ASP A 28 8.33 -22.63 -22.84
N PHE A 29 8.43 -21.35 -23.17
CA PHE A 29 8.63 -20.30 -22.14
C PHE A 29 7.50 -20.31 -21.11
N ALA A 30 6.22 -20.45 -21.52
CA ALA A 30 5.10 -20.47 -20.59
C ALA A 30 5.20 -21.65 -19.59
N LYS A 31 5.58 -22.82 -20.06
CA LYS A 31 5.79 -24.01 -19.21
C LYS A 31 6.97 -23.87 -18.26
N ASP A 32 8.02 -23.19 -18.68
CA ASP A 32 9.23 -23.01 -17.86
C ASP A 32 9.01 -22.04 -16.69
N VAL A 33 8.16 -21.00 -16.89
CA VAL A 33 7.98 -19.92 -15.90
C VAL A 33 6.66 -19.99 -15.14
N SER A 34 5.74 -20.88 -15.52
CA SER A 34 4.40 -20.97 -14.93
C SER A 34 3.84 -22.40 -14.97
N GLU A 35 2.62 -22.56 -14.44
CA GLU A 35 1.86 -23.81 -14.49
C GLU A 35 0.99 -23.96 -15.76
N TYR A 36 1.09 -23.01 -16.71
CA TYR A 36 0.28 -23.01 -17.94
C TYR A 36 1.02 -23.70 -19.09
N ASP A 37 0.28 -24.41 -19.92
CA ASP A 37 0.82 -25.14 -21.07
C ASP A 37 1.06 -24.26 -22.29
N THR A 38 0.37 -23.12 -22.39
CA THR A 38 0.46 -22.22 -23.53
C THR A 38 0.73 -20.77 -23.13
N LEU A 39 1.39 -20.04 -24.00
CA LEU A 39 1.66 -18.61 -23.81
C LEU A 39 0.36 -17.78 -23.71
N ASP A 40 -0.69 -18.19 -24.44
CA ASP A 40 -1.96 -17.47 -24.39
C ASP A 40 -2.69 -17.67 -23.06
N GLU A 41 -2.65 -18.87 -22.47
CA GLU A 41 -3.17 -19.11 -21.11
C GLU A 41 -2.42 -18.27 -20.07
N LEU A 42 -1.11 -18.21 -20.16
CA LEU A 42 -0.29 -17.36 -19.28
C LEU A 42 -0.68 -15.89 -19.43
N LYS A 43 -0.81 -15.37 -20.66
CA LYS A 43 -1.24 -13.99 -20.91
C LYS A 43 -2.63 -13.71 -20.38
N ASP A 44 -3.57 -14.63 -20.54
CA ASP A 44 -4.94 -14.48 -20.03
C ASP A 44 -4.99 -14.51 -18.50
N SER A 45 -4.20 -15.35 -17.87
CA SER A 45 -4.05 -15.37 -16.42
C SER A 45 -3.49 -14.04 -15.90
N ILE A 46 -2.43 -13.54 -16.51
CA ILE A 46 -1.84 -12.25 -16.15
C ILE A 46 -2.87 -11.12 -16.37
N ARG A 47 -3.60 -11.12 -17.48
CA ARG A 47 -4.64 -10.12 -17.77
C ARG A 47 -5.72 -10.14 -16.70
N LYS A 48 -6.27 -11.31 -16.36
CA LYS A 48 -7.26 -11.48 -15.29
C LYS A 48 -6.72 -11.02 -13.94
N GLY A 49 -5.46 -11.32 -13.64
CA GLY A 49 -4.81 -10.85 -12.41
C GLY A 49 -4.71 -9.33 -12.35
N ILE A 50 -4.37 -8.67 -13.45
CA ILE A 50 -4.31 -7.22 -13.57
C ILE A 50 -5.72 -6.61 -13.44
N GLU A 51 -6.70 -7.15 -14.14
CA GLU A 51 -8.11 -6.70 -14.09
C GLU A 51 -8.66 -6.80 -12.65
N THR A 52 -8.50 -7.96 -12.02
CA THR A 52 -8.93 -8.17 -10.61
C THR A 52 -8.23 -7.19 -9.65
N ASN A 53 -6.95 -6.93 -9.88
CA ASN A 53 -6.22 -5.97 -9.05
C ASN A 53 -6.71 -4.53 -9.28
N HIS A 54 -6.96 -4.15 -10.53
CA HIS A 54 -7.52 -2.84 -10.85
C HIS A 54 -8.93 -2.66 -10.29
N GLU A 55 -9.79 -3.68 -10.37
CA GLU A 55 -11.13 -3.65 -9.77
C GLU A 55 -11.05 -3.45 -8.25
N LYS A 56 -10.20 -4.22 -7.55
CA LYS A 56 -9.99 -4.06 -6.11
C LYS A 56 -9.49 -2.66 -5.75
N GLN A 57 -8.54 -2.11 -6.53
CA GLN A 57 -8.02 -0.76 -6.29
C GLN A 57 -9.09 0.31 -6.54
N ALA A 58 -9.91 0.14 -7.59
CA ALA A 58 -11.01 1.05 -7.90
C ALA A 58 -12.07 1.03 -6.80
N ASP A 59 -12.46 -0.16 -6.35
CA ASP A 59 -13.41 -0.35 -5.25
C ASP A 59 -12.90 0.29 -3.95
N GLN A 60 -11.64 0.07 -3.62
CA GLN A 60 -11.02 0.65 -2.44
C GLN A 60 -10.92 2.18 -2.51
N LYS A 61 -10.66 2.70 -3.71
CA LYS A 61 -10.67 4.16 -3.93
C LYS A 61 -12.07 4.74 -3.73
N VAL A 62 -13.08 4.13 -4.32
CA VAL A 62 -14.48 4.54 -4.14
C VAL A 62 -14.88 4.53 -2.67
N GLU A 63 -14.53 3.48 -1.94
CA GLU A 63 -14.79 3.36 -0.51
C GLU A 63 -14.11 4.47 0.28
N ASN A 64 -12.81 4.73 0.02
CA ASN A 64 -12.09 5.81 0.67
C ASN A 64 -12.70 7.19 0.35
N ASP A 65 -13.06 7.44 -0.90
CA ASP A 65 -13.65 8.70 -1.32
C ASP A 65 -15.04 8.92 -0.66
N LEU A 66 -15.83 7.86 -0.50
CA LEU A 66 -17.11 7.90 0.22
C LEU A 66 -16.90 8.18 1.72
N ILE A 67 -15.96 7.49 2.35
CA ILE A 67 -15.61 7.71 3.76
C ILE A 67 -15.15 9.16 3.96
N ASP A 68 -14.30 9.67 3.09
CA ASP A 68 -13.80 11.04 3.16
C ASP A 68 -14.92 12.08 3.04
N GLN A 69 -15.92 11.82 2.19
CA GLN A 69 -17.11 12.68 2.09
C GLN A 69 -17.97 12.63 3.37
N VAL A 70 -18.19 11.44 3.94
CA VAL A 70 -18.94 11.28 5.19
C VAL A 70 -18.21 11.99 6.34
N VAL A 71 -16.90 11.78 6.46
CA VAL A 71 -16.06 12.44 7.47
C VAL A 71 -16.04 13.96 7.27
N GLY A 72 -15.94 14.43 6.02
CA GLY A 72 -15.98 15.84 5.70
C GLY A 72 -17.32 16.53 6.08
N GLY A 73 -18.42 15.78 6.10
CA GLY A 73 -19.73 16.25 6.57
C GLY A 73 -19.94 16.17 8.08
N MET A 74 -19.05 15.51 8.81
CA MET A 74 -19.17 15.31 10.25
C MET A 74 -18.88 16.61 11.01
N LYS A 75 -19.69 16.88 12.03
CA LYS A 75 -19.48 17.97 12.99
C LYS A 75 -19.36 17.36 14.38
N ALA A 76 -18.13 17.13 14.82
CA ALA A 76 -17.84 16.61 16.15
C ALA A 76 -16.53 17.20 16.68
N GLU A 77 -16.48 17.45 17.97
CA GLU A 77 -15.26 17.76 18.70
C GLU A 77 -14.66 16.43 19.19
N ILE A 78 -13.46 16.13 18.74
CA ILE A 78 -12.77 14.89 19.07
C ILE A 78 -11.74 15.19 20.16
N PRO A 79 -11.82 14.53 21.32
CA PRO A 79 -10.80 14.68 22.36
C PRO A 79 -9.44 14.19 21.87
N ASP A 80 -8.38 14.96 22.14
CA ASP A 80 -7.00 14.55 21.78
C ASP A 80 -6.62 13.18 22.36
N ALA A 81 -7.15 12.80 23.51
CA ALA A 81 -6.91 11.48 24.10
C ALA A 81 -7.30 10.31 23.18
N MET A 82 -8.35 10.46 22.35
CA MET A 82 -8.74 9.43 21.40
C MET A 82 -7.72 9.32 20.27
N ILE A 83 -7.20 10.46 19.80
CA ILE A 83 -6.17 10.52 18.75
C ILE A 83 -4.87 9.92 19.28
N GLU A 84 -4.46 10.28 20.50
CA GLU A 84 -3.24 9.74 21.14
C GLU A 84 -3.34 8.23 21.33
N SER A 85 -4.48 7.72 21.80
CA SER A 85 -4.70 6.27 21.91
C SER A 85 -4.56 5.57 20.56
N ARG A 86 -5.11 6.18 19.50
CA ARG A 86 -4.99 5.62 18.14
C ARG A 86 -3.56 5.66 17.60
N ILE A 87 -2.81 6.73 17.92
CA ILE A 87 -1.38 6.80 17.59
C ILE A 87 -0.61 5.67 18.25
N GLU A 88 -0.90 5.38 19.52
CA GLU A 88 -0.24 4.28 20.24
C GLU A 88 -0.51 2.93 19.60
N GLU A 89 -1.75 2.66 19.19
CA GLU A 89 -2.10 1.44 18.45
C GLU A 89 -1.34 1.35 17.12
N LEU A 90 -1.28 2.43 16.34
CA LEU A 90 -0.54 2.46 15.07
C LEU A 90 0.96 2.23 15.26
N VAL A 91 1.54 2.77 16.34
CA VAL A 91 2.94 2.53 16.70
C VAL A 91 3.18 1.08 17.09
N GLN A 92 2.26 0.46 17.86
CA GLN A 92 2.34 -0.95 18.21
C GLN A 92 2.23 -1.86 16.99
N ASP A 93 1.30 -1.56 16.07
CA ASP A 93 1.16 -2.28 14.80
C ASP A 93 2.44 -2.18 13.95
N PHE A 94 3.04 -0.99 13.90
CA PHE A 94 4.31 -0.79 13.22
C PHE A 94 5.42 -1.60 13.87
N GLN A 95 5.54 -1.53 15.20
CA GLN A 95 6.53 -2.29 15.98
C GLN A 95 6.38 -3.79 15.73
N TYR A 96 5.15 -4.30 15.73
CA TYR A 96 4.88 -5.70 15.42
C TYR A 96 5.38 -6.08 14.01
N ARG A 97 5.05 -5.28 13.00
CA ARG A 97 5.49 -5.53 11.61
C ARG A 97 6.99 -5.57 11.44
N ILE A 98 7.72 -4.61 12.03
CA ILE A 98 9.18 -4.60 11.92
C ILE A 98 9.83 -5.73 12.75
N SER A 99 9.21 -6.15 13.85
CA SER A 99 9.68 -7.26 14.67
C SER A 99 9.66 -8.59 13.89
N GLN A 100 8.70 -8.79 13.00
CA GLN A 100 8.64 -9.94 12.09
C GLN A 100 9.81 -9.96 11.09
N GLN A 101 10.42 -8.81 10.84
CA GLN A 101 11.62 -8.65 10.01
C GLN A 101 12.93 -8.68 10.84
N GLY A 102 12.82 -9.00 12.15
CA GLY A 102 13.97 -9.07 13.06
C GLY A 102 14.49 -7.71 13.53
N LEU A 103 13.75 -6.62 13.29
CA LEU A 103 14.12 -5.26 13.69
C LEU A 103 13.39 -4.83 14.96
N LYS A 104 14.09 -4.10 15.84
CA LYS A 104 13.47 -3.44 17.00
C LYS A 104 13.16 -1.98 16.69
N LEU A 105 12.10 -1.45 17.28
CA LEU A 105 11.68 -0.08 17.06
C LEU A 105 12.77 0.93 17.45
N GLU A 106 13.48 0.69 18.56
CA GLU A 106 14.56 1.55 19.00
C GLU A 106 15.70 1.62 17.99
N GLN A 107 16.06 0.49 17.37
CA GLN A 107 17.09 0.42 16.33
C GLN A 107 16.66 1.16 15.05
N TYR A 108 15.39 1.00 14.69
CA TYR A 108 14.81 1.72 13.56
C TYR A 108 14.85 3.24 13.78
N LEU A 109 14.42 3.72 14.94
CA LEU A 109 14.43 5.14 15.28
C LEU A 109 15.86 5.71 15.32
N GLN A 110 16.80 4.95 15.87
CA GLN A 110 18.22 5.33 15.88
C GLN A 110 18.79 5.43 14.46
N TYR A 111 18.47 4.47 13.58
CA TYR A 111 18.91 4.49 12.19
C TYR A 111 18.33 5.69 11.42
N MET A 112 17.06 6.02 11.67
CA MET A 112 16.39 7.16 11.06
C MET A 112 16.75 8.51 11.70
N GLY A 113 17.47 8.53 12.83
CA GLY A 113 17.82 9.74 13.56
C GLY A 113 16.62 10.48 14.14
N MET A 114 15.55 9.76 14.52
CA MET A 114 14.29 10.32 15.01
C MET A 114 14.02 9.95 16.45
N THR A 115 13.34 10.86 17.17
CA THR A 115 12.81 10.56 18.50
C THR A 115 11.46 9.83 18.41
N MET A 116 11.03 9.16 19.49
CA MET A 116 9.72 8.54 19.58
C MET A 116 8.58 9.55 19.37
N GLU A 117 8.74 10.78 19.85
CA GLU A 117 7.75 11.84 19.70
C GLU A 117 7.59 12.27 18.24
N GLN A 118 8.72 12.47 17.53
CA GLN A 118 8.71 12.77 16.10
C GLN A 118 8.11 11.63 15.28
N PHE A 119 8.34 10.39 15.71
CA PHE A 119 7.77 9.22 15.07
C PHE A 119 6.25 9.14 15.27
N LYS A 120 5.76 9.35 16.51
CA LYS A 120 4.33 9.41 16.82
C LYS A 120 3.61 10.52 16.03
N GLU A 121 4.25 11.68 15.86
CA GLU A 121 3.68 12.81 15.11
C GLU A 121 3.40 12.47 13.64
N GLN A 122 4.19 11.58 13.03
CA GLN A 122 3.93 11.12 11.65
C GLN A 122 2.61 10.36 11.51
N PHE A 123 2.11 9.76 12.59
CA PHE A 123 0.83 9.03 12.59
C PHE A 123 -0.36 9.91 12.96
N ARG A 124 -0.15 11.15 13.38
CA ARG A 124 -1.22 12.01 13.91
C ARG A 124 -2.33 12.27 12.91
N GLU A 125 -1.99 12.61 11.68
CA GLU A 125 -2.96 12.85 10.61
C GLU A 125 -3.75 11.57 10.28
N GLN A 126 -3.06 10.44 10.18
CA GLN A 126 -3.68 9.14 9.94
C GLN A 126 -4.60 8.72 11.09
N ALA A 127 -4.16 8.92 12.33
CA ALA A 127 -4.93 8.61 13.53
C ALA A 127 -6.20 9.47 13.60
N ASP A 128 -6.08 10.77 13.38
CA ASP A 128 -7.22 11.71 13.37
C ASP A 128 -8.27 11.27 12.33
N LYS A 129 -7.83 10.97 11.10
CA LYS A 129 -8.71 10.47 10.04
C LYS A 129 -9.39 9.16 10.43
N GLN A 130 -8.67 8.22 11.03
CA GLN A 130 -9.22 6.91 11.43
C GLN A 130 -10.21 7.04 12.59
N VAL A 131 -9.92 7.89 13.57
CA VAL A 131 -10.86 8.17 14.69
C VAL A 131 -12.15 8.81 14.14
N LYS A 132 -12.03 9.80 13.26
CA LYS A 132 -13.19 10.44 12.61
C LYS A 132 -14.04 9.43 11.84
N MET A 133 -13.40 8.60 11.03
CA MET A 133 -14.08 7.55 10.30
C MET A 133 -14.83 6.60 11.24
N ARG A 134 -14.16 6.11 12.28
CA ARG A 134 -14.78 5.20 13.25
C ARG A 134 -16.02 5.81 13.92
N LEU A 135 -15.90 7.03 14.41
CA LEU A 135 -17.00 7.75 15.06
C LEU A 135 -18.17 8.01 14.08
N ALA A 136 -17.86 8.37 12.84
CA ALA A 136 -18.89 8.56 11.82
C ALA A 136 -19.65 7.26 11.52
N MET A 137 -18.92 6.14 11.37
CA MET A 137 -19.55 4.83 11.12
C MET A 137 -20.32 4.34 12.35
N GLU A 138 -19.83 4.52 13.57
CA GLU A 138 -20.55 4.19 14.80
C GLU A 138 -21.85 5.01 14.93
N ALA A 139 -21.84 6.28 14.53
CA ALA A 139 -23.05 7.11 14.51
C ALA A 139 -24.08 6.59 13.47
N ILE A 140 -23.61 6.10 12.30
CA ILE A 140 -24.49 5.48 11.30
C ILE A 140 -25.04 4.15 11.83
N VAL A 141 -24.20 3.31 12.46
CA VAL A 141 -24.62 2.06 13.11
C VAL A 141 -25.76 2.33 14.09
N ALA A 142 -25.62 3.32 14.94
CA ALA A 142 -26.63 3.67 15.94
C ALA A 142 -27.90 4.21 15.30
N LYS A 143 -27.80 5.06 14.27
CA LYS A 143 -28.94 5.68 13.60
C LYS A 143 -29.74 4.68 12.77
N GLU A 144 -29.08 3.82 12.04
CA GLU A 144 -29.70 2.83 11.15
C GLU A 144 -29.95 1.48 11.85
N SER A 145 -29.60 1.37 13.15
CA SER A 145 -29.75 0.14 13.95
C SER A 145 -29.11 -1.07 13.29
N ILE A 146 -27.86 -0.89 12.83
CA ILE A 146 -27.08 -1.95 12.16
C ILE A 146 -26.50 -2.86 13.23
N GLU A 147 -26.84 -4.12 13.21
CA GLU A 147 -26.33 -5.13 14.13
C GLU A 147 -25.62 -6.25 13.37
N ALA A 148 -24.59 -6.80 13.98
CA ALA A 148 -23.95 -8.03 13.51
C ALA A 148 -24.76 -9.24 13.98
N THR A 149 -25.07 -10.15 13.08
CA THR A 149 -25.75 -11.41 13.42
C THR A 149 -24.78 -12.40 14.05
N GLU A 150 -25.32 -13.41 14.73
CA GLU A 150 -24.49 -14.49 15.28
C GLU A 150 -23.76 -15.27 14.18
N GLU A 151 -24.40 -15.45 13.03
CA GLU A 151 -23.79 -16.13 11.88
C GLU A 151 -22.60 -15.37 11.33
N GLU A 152 -22.68 -14.03 11.24
CA GLU A 152 -21.57 -13.17 10.82
C GLU A 152 -20.42 -13.21 11.83
N PHE A 153 -20.74 -13.22 13.11
CA PHE A 153 -19.75 -13.38 14.16
C PHE A 153 -19.02 -14.72 14.06
N GLU A 154 -19.75 -15.83 13.90
CA GLU A 154 -19.16 -17.17 13.73
C GLU A 154 -18.28 -17.25 12.48
N ALA A 155 -18.72 -16.64 11.36
CA ALA A 155 -17.94 -16.59 10.12
C ALA A 155 -16.63 -15.82 10.31
N GLU A 156 -16.66 -14.70 11.04
CA GLU A 156 -15.46 -13.90 11.33
C GLU A 156 -14.50 -14.65 12.25
N ILE A 157 -15.00 -15.31 13.30
CA ILE A 157 -14.19 -16.17 14.17
C ILE A 157 -13.49 -17.26 13.36
N LYS A 158 -14.21 -17.91 12.45
CA LYS A 158 -13.63 -18.92 11.57
C LYS A 158 -12.56 -18.34 10.65
N ARG A 159 -12.80 -17.17 10.06
CA ARG A 159 -11.82 -16.46 9.22
C ARG A 159 -10.53 -16.17 9.98
N ILE A 160 -10.65 -15.72 11.24
CA ILE A 160 -9.50 -15.45 12.11
C ILE A 160 -8.78 -16.78 12.44
N ALA A 161 -9.53 -17.82 12.80
CA ALA A 161 -8.99 -19.14 13.12
C ALA A 161 -8.17 -19.71 11.93
N ASP A 162 -8.71 -19.65 10.74
CA ASP A 162 -8.04 -20.09 9.51
C ASP A 162 -6.76 -19.27 9.22
N ALA A 163 -6.82 -17.94 9.39
CA ALA A 163 -5.69 -17.06 9.16
C ALA A 163 -4.51 -17.31 10.12
N TYR A 164 -4.81 -17.64 11.39
CA TYR A 164 -3.80 -17.90 12.41
C TYR A 164 -3.55 -19.39 12.65
N GLN A 165 -4.17 -20.28 11.87
CA GLN A 165 -4.09 -21.74 12.02
C GLN A 165 -4.42 -22.21 13.45
N MET A 166 -5.48 -21.65 14.02
CA MET A 166 -5.97 -21.91 15.36
C MET A 166 -7.36 -22.55 15.32
N GLU A 167 -7.75 -23.23 16.40
CA GLU A 167 -9.13 -23.70 16.56
C GLU A 167 -10.09 -22.53 16.85
N ALA A 168 -11.28 -22.55 16.25
CA ALA A 168 -12.28 -21.48 16.39
C ALA A 168 -12.68 -21.25 17.86
N ASP A 169 -12.83 -22.31 18.65
CA ASP A 169 -13.16 -22.21 20.08
C ASP A 169 -12.08 -21.51 20.88
N LYS A 170 -10.81 -21.71 20.51
CA LYS A 170 -9.70 -21.02 21.14
C LYS A 170 -9.70 -19.55 20.79
N VAL A 171 -9.98 -19.20 19.53
CA VAL A 171 -10.12 -17.79 19.10
C VAL A 171 -11.27 -17.13 19.87
N LYS A 172 -12.44 -17.78 19.99
CA LYS A 172 -13.58 -17.26 20.77
C LYS A 172 -13.22 -16.96 22.22
N SER A 173 -12.36 -17.77 22.83
CA SER A 173 -11.94 -17.56 24.21
C SER A 173 -10.94 -16.41 24.40
N LEU A 174 -10.27 -15.98 23.35
CA LEU A 174 -9.24 -14.93 23.36
C LEU A 174 -9.77 -13.56 22.95
N VAL A 175 -10.89 -13.51 22.23
CA VAL A 175 -11.44 -12.25 21.71
C VAL A 175 -12.64 -11.80 22.53
N ASP A 176 -12.85 -10.51 22.63
CA ASP A 176 -14.08 -9.95 23.17
C ASP A 176 -15.16 -9.99 22.07
N ALA A 177 -16.16 -10.85 22.28
CA ALA A 177 -17.26 -11.01 21.34
C ALA A 177 -18.05 -9.71 21.09
N ALA A 178 -18.17 -8.84 22.10
CA ALA A 178 -18.85 -7.55 21.95
C ALA A 178 -18.05 -6.60 21.05
N ALA A 179 -16.72 -6.58 21.21
CA ALA A 179 -15.84 -5.77 20.37
C ALA A 179 -15.87 -6.25 18.90
N VAL A 180 -15.78 -7.57 18.67
CA VAL A 180 -15.85 -8.15 17.32
C VAL A 180 -17.19 -7.84 16.64
N LYS A 181 -18.31 -8.01 17.36
CA LYS A 181 -19.64 -7.65 16.81
C LYS A 181 -19.77 -6.16 16.49
N LYS A 182 -19.17 -5.30 17.31
CA LYS A 182 -19.12 -3.87 17.06
C LYS A 182 -18.32 -3.53 15.79
N ASP A 183 -17.16 -4.16 15.60
CA ASP A 183 -16.33 -3.96 14.41
C ASP A 183 -17.03 -4.50 13.15
N LEU A 184 -17.74 -5.62 13.24
CA LEU A 184 -18.59 -6.13 12.16
C LEU A 184 -19.72 -5.15 11.81
N ALA A 185 -20.38 -4.55 12.80
CA ALA A 185 -21.41 -3.55 12.58
C ALA A 185 -20.85 -2.29 11.88
N VAL A 186 -19.63 -1.86 12.25
CA VAL A 186 -18.92 -0.76 11.57
C VAL A 186 -18.63 -1.10 10.12
N ASN A 187 -18.16 -2.30 9.82
CA ASN A 187 -17.93 -2.76 8.44
C ASN A 187 -19.24 -2.78 7.63
N LYS A 188 -20.33 -3.27 8.22
CA LYS A 188 -21.67 -3.23 7.60
C LYS A 188 -22.16 -1.80 7.34
N ALA A 189 -21.78 -0.84 8.20
CA ALA A 189 -22.10 0.56 7.96
C ALA A 189 -21.36 1.13 6.74
N ILE A 190 -20.13 0.72 6.51
CA ILE A 190 -19.38 1.08 5.29
C ILE A 190 -20.09 0.52 4.05
N ASP A 191 -20.46 -0.76 4.07
CA ASP A 191 -21.24 -1.39 2.98
C ASP A 191 -22.60 -0.71 2.76
N PHE A 192 -23.27 -0.33 3.86
CA PHE A 192 -24.52 0.43 3.78
C PHE A 192 -24.33 1.79 3.10
N VAL A 193 -23.30 2.55 3.49
CA VAL A 193 -22.96 3.83 2.83
C VAL A 193 -22.68 3.61 1.35
N LYS A 194 -21.88 2.58 1.01
CA LYS A 194 -21.57 2.22 -0.39
C LYS A 194 -22.83 1.88 -1.17
N SER A 195 -23.78 1.14 -0.58
CA SER A 195 -25.04 0.75 -1.22
C SER A 195 -25.99 1.92 -1.47
N LYS A 196 -25.92 2.98 -0.67
CA LYS A 196 -26.74 4.19 -0.79
C LYS A 196 -26.10 5.30 -1.60
N ALA A 197 -24.81 5.17 -1.88
CA ALA A 197 -24.05 6.16 -2.62
C ALA A 197 -24.42 6.16 -4.11
N ASN A 198 -24.47 7.34 -4.69
CA ASN A 198 -24.57 7.49 -6.14
C ASN A 198 -23.17 7.58 -6.74
N ILE A 199 -22.64 6.41 -7.14
CA ILE A 199 -21.30 6.32 -7.71
C ILE A 199 -21.37 6.73 -9.18
N VAL A 200 -20.87 7.91 -9.50
CA VAL A 200 -20.72 8.39 -10.88
C VAL A 200 -19.29 8.10 -11.32
N ALA A 201 -19.12 7.37 -12.41
CA ALA A 201 -17.80 7.18 -13.00
C ALA A 201 -17.23 8.56 -13.36
N GLY A 202 -16.23 9.02 -12.59
CA GLY A 202 -15.55 10.26 -12.87
C GLY A 202 -14.90 10.16 -14.25
N ALA A 203 -15.02 11.18 -15.09
CA ALA A 203 -14.16 11.29 -16.26
C ALA A 203 -12.71 11.18 -15.76
N ALA A 204 -11.98 10.24 -16.31
CA ALA A 204 -10.56 10.07 -15.98
C ALA A 204 -9.90 11.44 -16.12
N GLU A 205 -9.38 11.99 -15.02
CA GLU A 205 -8.50 13.16 -15.13
C GLU A 205 -7.36 12.75 -16.07
N GLU A 206 -7.40 13.27 -17.28
CA GLU A 206 -6.29 13.15 -18.22
C GLU A 206 -5.05 13.70 -17.52
N LYS A 207 -4.24 12.81 -16.92
CA LYS A 207 -2.90 13.15 -16.47
C LYS A 207 -2.19 13.70 -17.71
N LYS A 208 -2.11 15.03 -17.81
CA LYS A 208 -1.27 15.69 -18.84
C LYS A 208 0.08 15.00 -18.84
N PRO A 209 0.56 14.50 -19.99
CA PRO A 209 1.82 13.78 -20.05
C PRO A 209 2.92 14.71 -19.53
N ALA A 210 3.65 14.24 -18.54
CA ALA A 210 4.80 14.96 -17.99
C ALA A 210 5.71 15.35 -19.16
N LYS A 211 5.94 16.66 -19.34
CA LYS A 211 6.87 17.17 -20.34
C LYS A 211 8.20 16.48 -20.17
N LYS A 212 8.55 15.59 -21.11
CA LYS A 212 9.91 15.07 -21.24
C LYS A 212 10.83 16.26 -21.43
N THR A 213 11.58 16.61 -20.40
CA THR A 213 12.72 17.53 -20.52
C THR A 213 13.76 16.85 -21.39
N THR A 214 13.75 17.19 -22.66
CA THR A 214 14.81 16.82 -23.60
C THR A 214 16.09 17.54 -23.17
N ARG A 215 16.97 16.76 -22.55
CA ARG A 215 18.34 17.19 -22.25
C ARG A 215 19.05 17.45 -23.56
N LYS A 216 19.16 18.72 -23.95
CA LYS A 216 19.92 19.17 -25.12
C LYS A 216 21.39 18.87 -24.89
N THR A 217 21.89 17.79 -25.50
CA THR A 217 23.33 17.56 -25.65
C THR A 217 23.87 18.57 -26.66
N THR A 218 24.55 19.57 -26.19
CA THR A 218 25.33 20.47 -27.03
C THR A 218 26.54 19.76 -27.60
N LYS A 219 26.42 19.34 -28.83
CA LYS A 219 27.52 18.84 -29.66
C LYS A 219 28.37 20.04 -30.07
N LYS A 220 29.52 20.22 -29.41
CA LYS A 220 30.51 21.22 -29.80
C LYS A 220 31.25 20.71 -31.02
N ALA A 221 30.96 21.33 -32.17
CA ALA A 221 31.67 21.07 -33.42
C ALA A 221 33.09 21.67 -33.31
N ALA A 222 34.09 20.80 -33.55
CA ALA A 222 35.44 21.26 -33.78
C ALA A 222 35.55 21.74 -35.23
N ALA A 223 35.85 23.01 -35.41
CA ALA A 223 36.21 23.56 -36.70
C ALA A 223 37.71 23.29 -36.96
N LYS A 224 37.99 22.64 -38.08
CA LYS A 224 39.28 22.61 -38.75
C LYS A 224 39.74 24.01 -39.10
N LYS A 225 40.98 24.28 -38.87
CA LYS A 225 41.71 25.27 -39.65
C LYS A 225 43.02 24.65 -40.09
N ASP A 226 43.06 24.38 -41.41
CA ASP A 226 44.28 24.21 -42.18
C ASP A 226 44.89 25.59 -42.34
N GLU A 227 46.22 25.67 -42.26
CA GLU A 227 47.08 26.48 -43.14
C GLU A 227 48.55 26.26 -42.77
N GLU A 228 49.19 25.77 -43.79
CA GLU A 228 50.64 25.80 -44.01
C GLU A 228 51.12 27.27 -44.28
N PRO A 229 52.42 27.53 -44.38
CA PRO A 229 53.50 26.69 -44.79
C PRO A 229 54.58 26.45 -43.74
#